data_1bbbb27f150951aa54da3776d191239e
#
_entry.id   1bbbb27f150951aa54da3776d191239e
#
_cell.length_a   1.000
_cell.length_b   1.000
_cell.length_c   1.000
_cell.angle_alpha   90.00
_cell.angle_beta   90.00
_cell.angle_gamma   90.00
#
_symmetry.space_group_name_H-M   'P 1'
#
loop_
_entity.id
_entity.type
_entity.pdbx_description
1 polymer ?
#
loop_
_entity_poly.entity_id
_entity_poly.type
_entity_poly.pdbx_seq_one_letter_code
_entity_poly.pdbx_strand_id
1 'polypeptide(L)'
;MNSNDVIPNPYEGLTQEQALETMRQLVKDETRNHIRMGLLYNYLVDSKLLEGSKQYKSPLDFICDNVEEVSRTSLQDYGMVARAFREEVSTRYGISRLRLLLNYKDATKLELDYQEPGTTPIQVPDKKGEVKLKLFADCSVEELRQALRHVREQEPGTPFPPEDRAVVDGYREAIMRSVPRGSPMRVQLARYKDESVMEIRYIPLGQVNHLIEGLLSQYSAASMAPTPVKRQDKPQRS
;
A
#
# COMPACT_ATOMS: atom_id res chain seq x y z
N MET A 1 1.07 -13.92 28.96
CA MET A 1 2.29 -13.18 29.29
C MET A 1 2.55 -12.20 28.18
N ASN A 2 2.14 -10.96 28.35
CA ASN A 2 2.35 -9.89 27.36
C ASN A 2 3.74 -9.30 27.60
N SER A 3 4.77 -9.91 27.06
CA SER A 3 6.08 -9.28 27.00
C SER A 3 6.14 -8.47 25.71
N ASN A 4 5.62 -7.24 25.76
CA ASN A 4 6.09 -6.19 24.87
C ASN A 4 7.55 -5.90 25.26
N ASP A 5 8.48 -6.77 24.88
CA ASP A 5 9.90 -6.45 24.94
C ASP A 5 10.12 -5.32 23.93
N VAL A 6 10.11 -4.09 24.44
CA VAL A 6 10.45 -2.91 23.67
C VAL A 6 11.86 -3.14 23.13
N ILE A 7 12.01 -3.22 21.80
CA ILE A 7 13.31 -3.33 21.16
C ILE A 7 14.07 -2.02 21.45
N PRO A 8 15.17 -2.05 22.23
CA PRO A 8 15.89 -0.82 22.57
C PRO A 8 16.42 -0.17 21.27
N ASN A 9 16.19 1.11 21.12
CA ASN A 9 16.70 1.85 19.97
C ASN A 9 18.10 2.39 20.29
N PRO A 10 19.17 1.96 19.58
CA PRO A 10 20.54 2.37 19.85
C PRO A 10 20.83 3.85 19.53
N TYR A 11 19.86 4.56 18.95
CA TYR A 11 20.00 5.96 18.52
C TYR A 11 19.29 6.95 19.44
N GLU A 12 18.80 6.51 20.60
CA GLU A 12 18.20 7.40 21.59
C GLU A 12 19.17 8.50 22.00
N GLY A 13 18.71 9.76 22.01
CA GLY A 13 19.50 10.92 22.43
C GLY A 13 20.29 11.61 21.30
N LEU A 14 20.22 11.16 20.05
CA LEU A 14 20.86 11.86 18.95
C LEU A 14 20.17 13.18 18.62
N THR A 15 20.97 14.20 18.29
CA THR A 15 20.47 15.43 17.65
C THR A 15 20.11 15.19 16.19
N GLN A 16 19.41 16.16 15.55
CA GLN A 16 19.09 16.10 14.12
C GLN A 16 20.33 15.93 13.25
N GLU A 17 21.38 16.71 13.52
CA GLU A 17 22.63 16.68 12.76
C GLU A 17 23.36 15.35 12.92
N GLN A 18 23.42 14.82 14.15
CA GLN A 18 23.98 13.51 14.42
C GLN A 18 23.20 12.39 13.75
N ALA A 19 21.86 12.43 13.78
CA ALA A 19 21.02 11.47 13.12
C ALA A 19 21.19 11.48 11.60
N LEU A 20 21.30 12.67 10.98
CA LEU A 20 21.53 12.81 9.54
C LEU A 20 22.91 12.27 9.13
N GLU A 21 23.97 12.60 9.88
CA GLU A 21 25.30 12.09 9.58
C GLU A 21 25.37 10.57 9.75
N THR A 22 24.75 10.04 10.81
CA THR A 22 24.64 8.59 11.00
C THR A 22 23.91 7.92 9.84
N MET A 23 22.82 8.51 9.34
CA MET A 23 22.10 7.97 8.18
C MET A 23 22.97 7.93 6.93
N ARG A 24 23.71 9.01 6.64
CA ARG A 24 24.66 9.07 5.51
C ARG A 24 25.73 7.99 5.60
N GLN A 25 26.23 7.74 6.81
CA GLN A 25 27.22 6.69 7.05
C GLN A 25 26.63 5.30 6.83
N LEU A 26 25.41 5.04 7.33
CA LEU A 26 24.70 3.78 7.12
C LEU A 26 24.43 3.49 5.63
N VAL A 27 24.17 4.52 4.83
CA VAL A 27 24.02 4.38 3.37
C VAL A 27 25.31 3.96 2.69
N LYS A 28 26.46 4.53 3.10
CA LYS A 28 27.78 4.19 2.53
C LYS A 28 28.22 2.75 2.84
N ASP A 29 27.84 2.21 3.99
CA ASP A 29 28.31 0.91 4.48
C ASP A 29 27.55 -0.31 3.89
N GLU A 30 26.77 -0.11 2.82
CA GLU A 30 26.00 -1.13 2.06
C GLU A 30 24.94 -1.95 2.86
N THR A 31 24.13 -2.63 2.13
CA THR A 31 22.95 -3.51 2.30
C THR A 31 22.63 -4.08 3.70
N ARG A 32 23.58 -4.20 4.60
CA ARG A 32 23.37 -4.71 5.97
C ARG A 32 22.74 -3.71 6.92
N ASN A 33 22.69 -2.44 6.53
CA ASN A 33 22.29 -1.36 7.42
C ASN A 33 20.82 -0.97 7.32
N HIS A 34 20.01 -1.64 6.51
CA HIS A 34 18.59 -1.28 6.32
C HIS A 34 17.80 -1.28 7.64
N ILE A 35 18.06 -2.25 8.54
CA ILE A 35 17.39 -2.28 9.83
C ILE A 35 17.83 -1.10 10.72
N ARG A 36 19.09 -0.74 10.68
CA ARG A 36 19.65 0.40 11.43
C ARG A 36 19.15 1.73 10.89
N MET A 37 19.01 1.87 9.57
CA MET A 37 18.33 3.02 8.95
C MET A 37 16.87 3.11 9.41
N GLY A 38 16.18 1.97 9.49
CA GLY A 38 14.80 1.89 9.99
C GLY A 38 14.69 2.30 11.46
N LEU A 39 15.61 1.85 12.31
CA LEU A 39 15.66 2.23 13.74
C LEU A 39 15.91 3.73 13.90
N LEU A 40 16.86 4.28 13.13
CA LEU A 40 17.17 5.72 13.15
C LEU A 40 15.99 6.57 12.66
N TYR A 41 15.34 6.14 11.58
CA TYR A 41 14.10 6.78 11.10
C TYR A 41 13.01 6.77 12.17
N ASN A 42 12.77 5.61 12.80
CA ASN A 42 11.79 5.48 13.89
C ASN A 42 12.14 6.40 15.06
N TYR A 43 13.42 6.51 15.43
CA TYR A 43 13.86 7.44 16.47
C TYR A 43 13.49 8.90 16.11
N LEU A 44 13.73 9.34 14.88
CA LEU A 44 13.39 10.70 14.45
C LEU A 44 11.87 10.95 14.46
N VAL A 45 11.07 9.93 14.16
CA VAL A 45 9.59 10.00 14.25
C VAL A 45 9.13 10.10 15.69
N ASP A 46 9.64 9.24 16.57
CA ASP A 46 9.15 9.06 17.92
C ASP A 46 9.64 10.19 18.86
N SER A 47 10.87 10.69 18.65
CA SER A 47 11.46 11.80 19.42
C SER A 47 10.90 13.17 19.09
N LYS A 48 10.14 13.29 17.98
CA LYS A 48 9.55 14.55 17.50
C LYS A 48 10.58 15.69 17.31
N LEU A 49 11.85 15.34 17.07
CA LEU A 49 12.96 16.31 16.93
C LEU A 49 12.71 17.39 15.86
N LEU A 50 11.84 17.09 14.88
CA LEU A 50 11.50 18.01 13.79
C LEU A 50 10.18 18.75 14.03
N GLU A 51 9.53 18.56 15.20
CA GLU A 51 8.30 19.25 15.54
C GLU A 51 8.56 20.77 15.62
N GLY A 52 7.78 21.54 14.82
CA GLY A 52 7.98 23.00 14.72
C GLY A 52 9.03 23.43 13.69
N SER A 53 9.70 22.54 13.00
CA SER A 53 10.58 22.90 11.87
C SER A 53 9.79 23.62 10.77
N LYS A 54 10.29 24.78 10.33
CA LYS A 54 9.71 25.50 9.18
C LYS A 54 10.14 24.91 7.84
N GLN A 55 11.22 24.15 7.82
CA GLN A 55 11.85 23.63 6.61
C GLN A 55 11.30 22.26 6.19
N TYR A 56 11.06 21.37 7.16
CA TYR A 56 10.63 19.99 6.90
C TYR A 56 9.29 19.71 7.54
N LYS A 57 8.37 19.07 6.79
CA LYS A 57 7.03 18.69 7.27
C LYS A 57 7.04 17.39 8.05
N SER A 58 8.05 16.56 7.81
CA SER A 58 8.15 15.23 8.44
C SER A 58 9.62 14.76 8.51
N PRO A 59 9.96 13.80 9.40
CA PRO A 59 11.24 13.12 9.40
C PRO A 59 11.57 12.45 8.06
N LEU A 60 10.56 11.98 7.35
CA LEU A 60 10.72 11.39 6.01
C LEU A 60 11.23 12.41 5.00
N ASP A 61 10.64 13.63 4.97
CA ASP A 61 11.09 14.72 4.10
C ASP A 61 12.52 15.12 4.47
N PHE A 62 12.81 15.29 5.76
CA PHE A 62 14.13 15.63 6.25
C PHE A 62 15.22 14.67 5.76
N ILE A 63 14.99 13.33 5.89
CA ILE A 63 15.99 12.36 5.45
C ILE A 63 16.09 12.34 3.92
N CYS A 64 14.99 12.25 3.19
CA CYS A 64 15.02 12.08 1.74
C CYS A 64 15.49 13.32 0.98
N ASP A 65 15.35 14.51 1.57
CA ASP A 65 15.87 15.75 0.98
C ASP A 65 17.38 15.93 1.24
N ASN A 66 17.96 15.21 2.21
CA ASN A 66 19.37 15.31 2.58
C ASN A 66 20.21 14.06 2.26
N VAL A 67 19.56 12.94 1.90
CA VAL A 67 20.18 11.64 1.59
C VAL A 67 19.51 11.07 0.35
N GLU A 68 20.06 11.42 -0.84
CA GLU A 68 19.46 11.12 -2.15
C GLU A 68 19.34 9.60 -2.43
N GLU A 69 20.22 8.80 -1.85
CA GLU A 69 20.29 7.35 -2.08
C GLU A 69 19.14 6.59 -1.41
N VAL A 70 18.38 7.24 -0.52
CA VAL A 70 17.30 6.58 0.23
C VAL A 70 15.94 7.01 -0.29
N SER A 71 15.18 6.06 -0.83
CA SER A 71 13.81 6.34 -1.26
C SER A 71 12.83 6.41 -0.08
N ARG A 72 11.78 7.23 -0.20
CA ARG A 72 10.70 7.35 0.79
C ARG A 72 10.08 6.00 1.13
N THR A 73 9.78 5.20 0.10
CA THR A 73 9.18 3.87 0.28
C THR A 73 10.12 2.94 1.01
N SER A 74 11.40 2.92 0.63
CA SER A 74 12.41 2.06 1.28
C SER A 74 12.54 2.40 2.76
N LEU A 75 12.61 3.68 3.10
CA LEU A 75 12.78 4.11 4.49
C LEU A 75 11.57 3.76 5.36
N GLN A 76 10.35 3.91 4.82
CA GLN A 76 9.13 3.47 5.50
C GLN A 76 9.10 1.95 5.72
N ASP A 77 9.52 1.18 4.71
CA ASP A 77 9.63 -0.29 4.81
C ASP A 77 10.66 -0.71 5.87
N TYR A 78 11.82 -0.03 5.90
CA TYR A 78 12.85 -0.28 6.90
C TYR A 78 12.34 0.05 8.31
N GLY A 79 11.68 1.19 8.49
CA GLY A 79 11.08 1.58 9.76
C GLY A 79 10.01 0.60 10.24
N MET A 80 9.13 0.14 9.35
CA MET A 80 8.10 -0.84 9.66
C MET A 80 8.70 -2.16 10.16
N VAL A 81 9.70 -2.68 9.45
CA VAL A 81 10.37 -3.94 9.81
C VAL A 81 11.16 -3.78 11.11
N ALA A 82 11.86 -2.65 11.29
CA ALA A 82 12.65 -2.37 12.49
C ALA A 82 11.80 -2.20 13.76
N ARG A 83 10.52 -1.81 13.65
CA ARG A 83 9.59 -1.78 14.79
C ARG A 83 9.11 -3.17 15.20
N ALA A 84 9.05 -4.10 14.24
CA ALA A 84 8.46 -5.41 14.45
C ALA A 84 9.48 -6.50 14.78
N PHE A 85 10.69 -6.41 14.22
CA PHE A 85 11.66 -7.50 14.28
C PHE A 85 13.02 -7.02 14.77
N ARG A 86 13.73 -7.90 15.49
CA ARG A 86 15.13 -7.70 15.88
C ARG A 86 16.07 -7.82 14.67
N GLU A 87 17.29 -7.28 14.81
CA GLU A 87 18.29 -7.27 13.73
C GLU A 87 18.64 -8.68 13.24
N GLU A 88 18.70 -9.68 14.14
CA GLU A 88 19.02 -11.07 13.80
C GLU A 88 17.95 -11.69 12.88
N VAL A 89 16.66 -11.45 13.19
CA VAL A 89 15.53 -11.92 12.38
C VAL A 89 15.55 -11.24 11.01
N SER A 90 15.83 -9.94 10.99
CA SER A 90 15.89 -9.15 9.76
C SER A 90 17.05 -9.55 8.87
N THR A 91 18.21 -9.90 9.45
CA THR A 91 19.36 -10.43 8.72
C THR A 91 19.07 -11.82 8.12
N ARG A 92 18.35 -12.67 8.87
CA ARG A 92 18.01 -14.03 8.43
C ARG A 92 17.01 -14.07 7.29
N TYR A 93 15.95 -13.24 7.33
CA TYR A 93 14.84 -13.31 6.38
C TYR A 93 14.83 -12.20 5.34
N GLY A 94 15.52 -11.10 5.59
CA GLY A 94 15.58 -9.90 4.73
C GLY A 94 14.35 -9.01 4.83
N ILE A 95 14.58 -7.71 4.67
CA ILE A 95 13.55 -6.66 4.83
C ILE A 95 12.33 -6.89 3.93
N SER A 96 12.56 -7.19 2.65
CA SER A 96 11.46 -7.34 1.68
C SER A 96 10.51 -8.48 2.03
N ARG A 97 11.04 -9.62 2.52
CA ARG A 97 10.21 -10.77 2.93
C ARG A 97 9.44 -10.45 4.20
N LEU A 98 10.10 -9.87 5.20
CA LEU A 98 9.46 -9.51 6.48
C LEU A 98 8.38 -8.43 6.29
N ARG A 99 8.61 -7.45 5.43
CA ARG A 99 7.57 -6.48 5.07
C ARG A 99 6.34 -7.16 4.46
N LEU A 100 6.53 -8.10 3.53
CA LEU A 100 5.43 -8.85 2.93
C LEU A 100 4.71 -9.71 3.96
N LEU A 101 5.43 -10.30 4.92
CA LEU A 101 4.84 -11.05 6.02
C LEU A 101 3.98 -10.17 6.92
N LEU A 102 4.43 -8.95 7.29
CA LEU A 102 3.62 -8.00 8.04
C LEU A 102 2.33 -7.63 7.31
N ASN A 103 2.44 -7.34 6.00
CA ASN A 103 1.28 -7.06 5.17
C ASN A 103 0.32 -8.25 5.08
N TYR A 104 0.86 -9.48 5.00
CA TYR A 104 0.06 -10.72 4.98
C TYR A 104 -0.65 -10.94 6.32
N LYS A 105 0.06 -10.76 7.42
CA LYS A 105 -0.50 -10.81 8.78
C LYS A 105 -1.67 -9.82 8.92
N ASP A 106 -1.49 -8.57 8.47
CA ASP A 106 -2.52 -7.53 8.60
C ASP A 106 -3.76 -7.87 7.75
N ALA A 107 -3.57 -8.42 6.55
CA ALA A 107 -4.66 -8.84 5.67
C ALA A 107 -5.41 -10.08 6.21
N THR A 108 -4.71 -11.05 6.79
CA THR A 108 -5.32 -12.30 7.28
C THR A 108 -5.73 -12.25 8.74
N LYS A 109 -5.33 -11.21 9.49
CA LYS A 109 -5.46 -11.10 10.96
C LYS A 109 -4.78 -12.25 11.71
N LEU A 110 -3.77 -12.86 11.09
CA LEU A 110 -3.01 -13.96 11.66
C LEU A 110 -2.18 -13.48 12.85
N GLU A 111 -2.08 -14.28 13.90
CA GLU A 111 -1.11 -14.07 14.95
C GLU A 111 0.30 -14.43 14.45
N LEU A 112 1.27 -13.56 14.72
CA LEU A 112 2.64 -13.69 14.27
C LEU A 112 3.60 -13.81 15.45
N ASP A 113 4.45 -14.83 15.42
CA ASP A 113 5.61 -14.89 16.30
C ASP A 113 6.75 -14.03 15.70
N TYR A 114 7.01 -12.90 16.33
CA TYR A 114 8.04 -11.96 15.88
C TYR A 114 9.48 -12.44 16.16
N GLN A 115 9.65 -13.43 17.04
CA GLN A 115 10.97 -14.00 17.35
C GLN A 115 11.34 -15.11 16.37
N GLU A 116 10.35 -15.96 15.98
CA GLU A 116 10.55 -17.04 15.01
C GLU A 116 9.46 -17.00 13.90
N PRO A 117 9.47 -15.95 13.05
CA PRO A 117 8.45 -15.80 12.01
C PRO A 117 8.51 -16.89 10.94
N GLY A 118 9.61 -17.66 10.88
CA GLY A 118 9.81 -18.70 9.89
C GLY A 118 8.76 -19.80 9.90
N THR A 119 8.15 -20.06 11.05
CA THR A 119 7.11 -21.08 11.25
C THR A 119 5.72 -20.64 10.81
N THR A 120 5.54 -19.38 10.42
CA THR A 120 4.24 -18.83 10.03
C THR A 120 3.70 -19.53 8.78
N PRO A 121 2.46 -20.10 8.80
CA PRO A 121 1.87 -20.72 7.64
C PRO A 121 1.36 -19.67 6.65
N ILE A 122 1.76 -19.79 5.39
CA ILE A 122 1.38 -18.92 4.28
C ILE A 122 0.57 -19.72 3.25
N GLN A 123 -0.58 -19.22 2.86
CA GLN A 123 -1.41 -19.77 1.80
C GLN A 123 -0.92 -19.27 0.44
N VAL A 124 -0.19 -20.09 -0.29
CA VAL A 124 0.39 -19.74 -1.59
C VAL A 124 -0.44 -20.36 -2.71
N PRO A 125 -1.09 -19.55 -3.57
CA PRO A 125 -1.80 -20.08 -4.74
C PRO A 125 -0.78 -20.55 -5.80
N ASP A 126 -1.07 -21.67 -6.43
CA ASP A 126 -0.31 -22.13 -7.59
C ASP A 126 -0.87 -21.53 -8.91
N LYS A 127 -0.24 -21.87 -10.04
CA LYS A 127 -0.66 -21.37 -11.37
C LYS A 127 -2.07 -21.82 -11.78
N LYS A 128 -2.63 -22.83 -11.12
CA LYS A 128 -3.98 -23.33 -11.38
C LYS A 128 -5.01 -22.74 -10.41
N GLY A 129 -4.57 -21.91 -9.45
CA GLY A 129 -5.41 -21.35 -8.40
C GLY A 129 -5.60 -22.27 -7.19
N GLU A 130 -4.93 -23.43 -7.15
CA GLU A 130 -4.93 -24.29 -5.96
C GLU A 130 -4.04 -23.69 -4.88
N VAL A 131 -4.55 -23.63 -3.65
CA VAL A 131 -3.84 -23.05 -2.51
C VAL A 131 -3.05 -24.11 -1.78
N LYS A 132 -1.74 -23.90 -1.63
CA LYS A 132 -0.83 -24.75 -0.85
C LYS A 132 -0.35 -24.02 0.39
N LEU A 133 -0.34 -24.72 1.51
CA LEU A 133 0.21 -24.19 2.75
C LEU A 133 1.73 -24.40 2.75
N LYS A 134 2.51 -23.30 2.89
CA LYS A 134 3.97 -23.32 3.04
C LYS A 134 4.36 -22.55 4.29
N LEU A 135 5.50 -22.88 4.89
CA LEU A 135 6.07 -22.06 5.96
C LEU A 135 6.67 -20.78 5.36
N PHE A 136 6.59 -19.67 6.08
CA PHE A 136 7.20 -18.42 5.64
C PHE A 136 8.71 -18.58 5.32
N ALA A 137 9.43 -19.38 6.11
CA ALA A 137 10.84 -19.68 5.86
C ALA A 137 11.09 -20.20 4.43
N ASP A 138 10.14 -20.97 3.88
CA ASP A 138 10.26 -21.64 2.58
C ASP A 138 9.66 -20.84 1.42
N CYS A 139 9.03 -19.68 1.72
CA CYS A 139 8.42 -18.85 0.70
C CYS A 139 9.43 -17.91 0.03
N SER A 140 9.42 -17.82 -1.28
CA SER A 140 10.10 -16.74 -2.02
C SER A 140 9.35 -15.42 -1.90
N VAL A 141 10.02 -14.32 -2.26
CA VAL A 141 9.39 -12.98 -2.33
C VAL A 141 8.18 -12.98 -3.27
N GLU A 142 8.29 -13.68 -4.41
CA GLU A 142 7.19 -13.74 -5.39
C GLU A 142 6.00 -14.55 -4.88
N GLU A 143 6.23 -15.66 -4.20
CA GLU A 143 5.16 -16.45 -3.57
C GLU A 143 4.45 -15.65 -2.47
N LEU A 144 5.18 -14.88 -1.67
CA LEU A 144 4.57 -13.99 -0.67
C LEU A 144 3.72 -12.88 -1.31
N ARG A 145 4.15 -12.33 -2.45
CA ARG A 145 3.35 -11.36 -3.21
C ARG A 145 2.07 -12.00 -3.78
N GLN A 146 2.17 -13.21 -4.30
CA GLN A 146 1.02 -13.95 -4.81
C GLN A 146 0.04 -14.30 -3.69
N ALA A 147 0.54 -14.78 -2.54
CA ALA A 147 -0.28 -15.06 -1.36
C ALA A 147 -1.01 -13.80 -0.87
N LEU A 148 -0.32 -12.67 -0.76
CA LEU A 148 -0.92 -11.42 -0.33
C LEU A 148 -1.98 -10.90 -1.32
N ARG A 149 -1.73 -11.03 -2.63
CA ARG A 149 -2.72 -10.69 -3.67
C ARG A 149 -3.95 -11.57 -3.54
N HIS A 150 -3.77 -12.88 -3.42
CA HIS A 150 -4.85 -13.84 -3.28
C HIS A 150 -5.75 -13.55 -2.07
N VAL A 151 -5.15 -13.27 -0.90
CA VAL A 151 -5.92 -12.89 0.30
C VAL A 151 -6.71 -11.61 0.07
N ARG A 152 -6.11 -10.58 -0.53
CA ARG A 152 -6.80 -9.32 -0.82
C ARG A 152 -7.92 -9.45 -1.86
N GLU A 153 -7.80 -10.39 -2.78
CA GLU A 153 -8.84 -10.71 -3.76
C GLU A 153 -9.99 -11.52 -3.13
N GLN A 154 -9.69 -12.31 -2.09
CA GLN A 154 -10.68 -13.06 -1.33
C GLN A 154 -11.39 -12.26 -0.23
N GLU A 155 -10.75 -11.22 0.31
CA GLU A 155 -11.49 -10.27 1.14
C GLU A 155 -12.58 -9.65 0.25
N PRO A 156 -13.87 -9.92 0.51
CA PRO A 156 -14.91 -9.18 -0.16
C PRO A 156 -14.77 -7.73 0.30
N GLY A 157 -14.01 -6.94 -0.44
CA GLY A 157 -14.10 -5.50 -0.30
C GLY A 157 -15.58 -5.18 -0.29
N THR A 158 -16.05 -4.32 0.61
CA THR A 158 -17.46 -3.92 0.67
C THR A 158 -17.96 -3.81 -0.77
N PRO A 159 -18.98 -4.59 -1.19
CA PRO A 159 -19.40 -4.57 -2.58
C PRO A 159 -19.66 -3.13 -3.02
N PHE A 160 -19.17 -2.77 -4.17
CA PHE A 160 -19.54 -1.45 -4.72
C PHE A 160 -21.05 -1.40 -4.91
N PRO A 161 -21.72 -0.29 -4.60
CA PRO A 161 -23.11 -0.10 -4.92
C PRO A 161 -23.39 -0.45 -6.39
N PRO A 162 -24.45 -1.19 -6.72
CA PRO A 162 -24.77 -1.53 -8.10
C PRO A 162 -24.88 -0.32 -9.02
N GLU A 163 -25.37 0.81 -8.49
CA GLU A 163 -25.45 2.08 -9.18
C GLU A 163 -24.07 2.62 -9.57
N ASP A 164 -23.09 2.59 -8.69
CA ASP A 164 -21.73 3.06 -8.98
C ASP A 164 -21.06 2.21 -10.06
N ARG A 165 -21.30 0.90 -10.00
CA ARG A 165 -20.81 -0.03 -11.01
C ARG A 165 -21.43 0.26 -12.38
N ALA A 166 -22.75 0.46 -12.45
CA ALA A 166 -23.45 0.77 -13.67
C ALA A 166 -22.96 2.09 -14.29
N VAL A 167 -22.71 3.09 -13.45
CA VAL A 167 -22.16 4.39 -13.90
C VAL A 167 -20.77 4.20 -14.51
N VAL A 168 -19.85 3.52 -13.83
CA VAL A 168 -18.48 3.32 -14.32
C VAL A 168 -18.45 2.42 -15.56
N ASP A 169 -19.29 1.39 -15.63
CA ASP A 169 -19.42 0.53 -16.80
C ASP A 169 -19.90 1.32 -18.03
N GLY A 170 -20.88 2.22 -17.86
CA GLY A 170 -21.34 3.12 -18.91
C GLY A 170 -20.22 4.04 -19.44
N TYR A 171 -19.44 4.66 -18.54
CA TYR A 171 -18.27 5.45 -18.93
C TYR A 171 -17.20 4.60 -19.60
N ARG A 172 -16.93 3.40 -19.10
CA ARG A 172 -15.98 2.46 -19.70
C ARG A 172 -16.37 2.14 -21.14
N GLU A 173 -17.61 1.77 -21.37
CA GLU A 173 -18.09 1.44 -22.72
C GLU A 173 -18.00 2.63 -23.68
N ALA A 174 -18.38 3.83 -23.23
CA ALA A 174 -18.31 5.03 -24.04
C ALA A 174 -16.87 5.39 -24.40
N ILE A 175 -15.94 5.36 -23.43
CA ILE A 175 -14.52 5.62 -23.65
C ILE A 175 -13.92 4.57 -24.57
N MET A 176 -14.19 3.27 -24.34
CA MET A 176 -13.61 2.19 -25.16
C MET A 176 -14.14 2.16 -26.59
N ARG A 177 -15.32 2.77 -26.87
CA ARG A 177 -15.82 3.00 -28.24
C ARG A 177 -15.10 4.14 -28.94
N SER A 178 -14.68 5.17 -28.21
CA SER A 178 -14.03 6.36 -28.77
C SER A 178 -12.55 6.16 -29.02
N VAL A 179 -11.87 5.26 -28.27
CA VAL A 179 -10.44 5.02 -28.41
C VAL A 179 -10.11 3.97 -29.49
N PRO A 180 -8.93 4.04 -30.15
CA PRO A 180 -8.49 3.03 -31.11
C PRO A 180 -8.39 1.63 -30.49
N ARG A 181 -8.66 0.60 -31.30
CA ARG A 181 -8.47 -0.81 -30.88
C ARG A 181 -7.02 -1.06 -30.47
N GLY A 182 -6.85 -1.73 -29.30
CA GLY A 182 -5.52 -2.01 -28.75
C GLY A 182 -4.97 -0.87 -27.87
N SER A 183 -5.75 0.15 -27.57
CA SER A 183 -5.38 1.16 -26.58
C SER A 183 -5.01 0.52 -25.24
N PRO A 184 -3.91 0.95 -24.58
CA PRO A 184 -3.55 0.49 -23.23
C PRO A 184 -4.43 1.07 -22.15
N MET A 185 -5.33 2.01 -22.48
CA MET A 185 -6.19 2.71 -21.54
C MET A 185 -7.08 1.74 -20.76
N ARG A 186 -7.16 1.94 -19.44
CA ARG A 186 -7.99 1.13 -18.56
C ARG A 186 -8.89 2.01 -17.74
N VAL A 187 -10.19 1.67 -17.70
CA VAL A 187 -11.20 2.33 -16.86
C VAL A 187 -11.71 1.32 -15.86
N GLN A 188 -11.65 1.63 -14.58
CA GLN A 188 -12.10 0.75 -13.51
C GLN A 188 -12.76 1.50 -12.38
N LEU A 189 -13.66 0.80 -11.67
CA LEU A 189 -14.20 1.27 -10.40
C LEU A 189 -13.17 0.96 -9.30
N ALA A 190 -12.84 1.94 -8.50
CA ALA A 190 -11.88 1.85 -7.41
C ALA A 190 -12.44 2.49 -6.13
N ARG A 191 -11.76 2.29 -5.00
CA ARG A 191 -12.04 3.01 -3.76
C ARG A 191 -10.93 4.00 -3.47
N TYR A 192 -11.33 5.19 -3.10
CA TYR A 192 -10.44 6.17 -2.51
C TYR A 192 -11.01 6.58 -1.15
N LYS A 193 -10.32 6.19 -0.07
CA LYS A 193 -10.88 6.21 1.29
C LYS A 193 -12.18 5.38 1.32
N ASP A 194 -13.31 5.99 1.67
CA ASP A 194 -14.61 5.32 1.74
C ASP A 194 -15.52 5.62 0.53
N GLU A 195 -15.01 6.34 -0.47
CA GLU A 195 -15.76 6.73 -1.65
C GLU A 195 -15.48 5.84 -2.86
N SER A 196 -16.52 5.57 -3.65
CA SER A 196 -16.38 4.94 -4.96
C SER A 196 -15.84 5.98 -5.95
N VAL A 197 -14.75 5.65 -6.65
CA VAL A 197 -14.15 6.54 -7.65
C VAL A 197 -13.95 5.80 -8.97
N MET A 198 -14.10 6.53 -10.08
CA MET A 198 -13.69 6.03 -11.38
C MET A 198 -12.21 6.34 -11.59
N GLU A 199 -11.41 5.30 -11.85
CA GLU A 199 -9.97 5.42 -12.11
C GLU A 199 -9.69 5.13 -13.57
N ILE A 200 -8.94 6.02 -14.23
CA ILE A 200 -8.49 5.84 -15.62
C ILE A 200 -6.96 5.81 -15.65
N ARG A 201 -6.40 4.74 -16.16
CA ARG A 201 -4.94 4.50 -16.20
C ARG A 201 -4.43 4.36 -17.64
N TYR A 202 -3.14 4.61 -17.80
CA TYR A 202 -2.38 4.42 -19.06
C TYR A 202 -2.98 5.18 -20.24
N ILE A 203 -3.23 6.48 -20.06
CA ILE A 203 -3.80 7.37 -21.08
C ILE A 203 -2.66 7.80 -22.04
N PRO A 204 -2.63 7.32 -23.31
CA PRO A 204 -1.66 7.83 -24.27
C PRO A 204 -1.96 9.31 -24.60
N LEU A 205 -0.95 10.16 -24.64
CA LEU A 205 -1.12 11.59 -24.90
C LEU A 205 -1.88 11.88 -26.21
N GLY A 206 -1.62 11.10 -27.27
CA GLY A 206 -2.33 11.22 -28.54
C GLY A 206 -3.79 10.76 -28.51
N GLN A 207 -4.26 10.18 -27.39
CA GLN A 207 -5.66 9.68 -27.25
C GLN A 207 -6.48 10.48 -26.23
N VAL A 208 -5.95 11.58 -25.72
CA VAL A 208 -6.65 12.43 -24.73
C VAL A 208 -7.98 12.97 -25.30
N ASN A 209 -8.00 13.37 -26.57
CA ASN A 209 -9.24 13.83 -27.22
C ASN A 209 -10.30 12.72 -27.29
N HIS A 210 -9.92 11.48 -27.63
CA HIS A 210 -10.84 10.33 -27.61
C HIS A 210 -11.39 10.03 -26.23
N LEU A 211 -10.56 10.18 -25.17
CA LEU A 211 -11.03 10.08 -23.78
C LEU A 211 -12.09 11.15 -23.48
N ILE A 212 -11.85 12.41 -23.85
CA ILE A 212 -12.79 13.52 -23.65
C ILE A 212 -14.10 13.24 -24.39
N GLU A 213 -14.05 12.81 -25.64
CA GLU A 213 -15.24 12.45 -26.44
C GLU A 213 -16.05 11.34 -25.76
N GLY A 214 -15.39 10.28 -25.28
CA GLY A 214 -16.04 9.19 -24.55
C GLY A 214 -16.73 9.65 -23.26
N LEU A 215 -16.05 10.50 -22.47
CA LEU A 215 -16.61 11.08 -21.24
C LEU A 215 -17.83 11.96 -21.53
N LEU A 216 -17.74 12.83 -22.52
CA LEU A 216 -18.85 13.72 -22.90
C LEU A 216 -20.04 12.95 -23.47
N SER A 217 -19.81 11.91 -24.27
CA SER A 217 -20.85 11.05 -24.80
C SER A 217 -21.69 10.40 -23.69
N GLN A 218 -21.03 9.84 -22.69
CA GLN A 218 -21.72 9.21 -21.55
C GLN A 218 -22.42 10.25 -20.65
N TYR A 219 -21.78 11.40 -20.39
CA TYR A 219 -22.36 12.47 -19.59
C TYR A 219 -23.66 12.98 -20.23
N SER A 220 -23.67 13.20 -21.54
CA SER A 220 -24.86 13.64 -22.28
C SER A 220 -25.99 12.61 -22.23
N ALA A 221 -25.66 11.31 -22.38
CA ALA A 221 -26.64 10.24 -22.28
C ALA A 221 -27.24 10.12 -20.85
N ALA A 222 -26.40 10.24 -19.82
CA ALA A 222 -26.84 10.21 -18.42
C ALA A 222 -27.71 11.41 -18.06
N SER A 223 -27.42 12.59 -18.62
CA SER A 223 -28.21 13.81 -18.37
C SER A 223 -29.57 13.80 -19.05
N MET A 224 -29.74 12.99 -20.10
CA MET A 224 -31.01 12.81 -20.80
C MET A 224 -31.88 11.69 -20.20
N ALA A 225 -31.33 10.87 -19.33
CA ALA A 225 -32.10 9.82 -18.64
C ALA A 225 -33.07 10.47 -17.60
N PRO A 226 -34.34 10.09 -17.54
CA PRO A 226 -35.26 10.62 -16.55
C PRO A 226 -34.75 10.28 -15.14
N THR A 227 -34.66 11.31 -14.31
CA THR A 227 -34.23 11.15 -12.90
C THR A 227 -35.16 10.14 -12.21
N PRO A 228 -34.63 9.06 -11.62
CA PRO A 228 -35.48 8.12 -10.89
C PRO A 228 -36.15 8.86 -9.73
N VAL A 229 -37.50 8.94 -9.78
CA VAL A 229 -38.32 9.52 -8.74
C VAL A 229 -38.07 8.72 -7.45
N LYS A 230 -37.40 9.30 -6.47
CA LYS A 230 -37.31 8.75 -5.12
C LYS A 230 -38.73 8.51 -4.62
N ARG A 231 -39.18 7.26 -4.56
CA ARG A 231 -40.38 6.88 -3.84
C ARG A 231 -40.18 7.31 -2.38
N GLN A 232 -40.91 8.35 -1.97
CA GLN A 232 -41.05 8.69 -0.57
C GLN A 232 -41.81 7.52 0.10
N ASP A 233 -41.12 6.74 0.92
CA ASP A 233 -41.76 5.82 1.82
C ASP A 233 -42.65 6.61 2.77
N LYS A 234 -43.99 6.42 2.60
CA LYS A 234 -44.99 6.97 3.51
C LYS A 234 -44.74 6.33 4.90
N PRO A 235 -44.69 7.15 5.97
CA PRO A 235 -44.66 6.59 7.32
C PRO A 235 -45.99 5.86 7.58
N GLN A 236 -45.90 4.55 7.84
CA GLN A 236 -47.05 3.81 8.39
C GLN A 236 -47.34 4.38 9.76
N ARG A 237 -48.52 5.01 9.89
CA ARG A 237 -49.13 5.30 11.18
C ARG A 237 -49.78 4.01 11.68
N SER A 238 -49.37 3.61 12.86
CA SER A 238 -50.20 2.85 13.83
C SER A 238 -49.73 3.21 15.21
#